data_3c341f4db9d7f7d3b370ee4a2e465b94
#
_entry.id   3c341f4db9d7f7d3b370ee4a2e465b94
#
_cell.length_a   1.000
_cell.length_b   1.000
_cell.length_c   1.000
_cell.angle_alpha   90.00
_cell.angle_beta   90.00
_cell.angle_gamma   90.00
#
_symmetry.space_group_name_H-M   'P 1'
#
loop_
_entity.id
_entity.type
_entity.pdbx_description
1 polymer ?
#
loop_
_entity_poly.entity_id
_entity_poly.type
_entity_poly.pdbx_seq_one_letter_code
_entity_poly.pdbx_strand_id
1 'polypeptide(L)'
;LTGDYDLPITATPGLGAHVELWMLGSSLFGAQLAAKLGLPYAFAAHFAPDHLDAALAVYRRDFQPSEALERPHVMVAMNVFAAATEAEARLLASSQQQSFVRLRSGSPGKLPPPIAGYTDTLPAAAQAMLAHLGQAAAVGTPAQVREGIAGFTSRTGADEILLCGATYDPEARTRSLELTMEACETVLAA
;
A
#
# COMPACT_ATOMS: atom_id res chain seq x y z
N LEU A 1 5.91 -9.83 -23.92
CA LEU A 1 5.82 -8.95 -25.13
C LEU A 1 6.36 -9.72 -26.32
N THR A 2 5.53 -10.60 -26.89
CA THR A 2 5.94 -11.52 -27.97
C THR A 2 6.20 -10.81 -29.30
N GLY A 3 5.78 -9.55 -29.46
CA GLY A 3 5.92 -8.79 -30.70
C GLY A 3 4.91 -9.17 -31.80
N ASP A 4 4.04 -10.12 -31.52
CA ASP A 4 3.01 -10.60 -32.45
C ASP A 4 1.70 -9.83 -32.22
N TYR A 5 1.74 -8.51 -32.46
CA TYR A 5 0.58 -7.63 -32.43
C TYR A 5 0.57 -6.78 -33.69
N ASP A 6 -0.57 -6.73 -34.34
CA ASP A 6 -0.80 -5.98 -35.60
C ASP A 6 -1.00 -4.48 -35.31
N LEU A 7 0.04 -3.85 -34.74
CA LEU A 7 0.06 -2.42 -34.44
C LEU A 7 1.31 -1.78 -35.07
N PRO A 8 1.21 -0.53 -35.59
CA PRO A 8 2.32 0.17 -36.21
C PRO A 8 3.39 0.65 -35.20
N ILE A 9 3.33 0.20 -33.96
CA ILE A 9 4.21 0.61 -32.87
C ILE A 9 5.00 -0.60 -32.38
N THR A 10 6.31 -0.47 -32.32
CA THR A 10 7.22 -1.49 -31.75
C THR A 10 7.65 -1.07 -30.34
N ALA A 11 7.51 -1.95 -29.37
CA ALA A 11 7.98 -1.71 -28.00
C ALA A 11 9.50 -1.90 -27.94
N THR A 12 10.25 -0.85 -28.17
CA THR A 12 11.72 -0.86 -28.07
C THR A 12 12.14 -0.15 -26.77
N PRO A 13 12.96 -0.81 -25.93
CA PRO A 13 13.68 -2.08 -26.06
C PRO A 13 12.91 -3.32 -25.57
N GLY A 14 11.63 -3.21 -25.24
CA GLY A 14 10.83 -4.27 -24.57
C GLY A 14 10.39 -5.44 -25.46
N LEU A 15 10.66 -5.41 -26.76
CA LEU A 15 10.31 -6.49 -27.68
C LEU A 15 11.05 -7.79 -27.29
N GLY A 16 10.29 -8.86 -27.08
CA GLY A 16 10.83 -10.15 -26.65
C GLY A 16 11.16 -10.23 -25.14
N ALA A 17 10.94 -9.17 -24.37
CA ALA A 17 11.15 -9.20 -22.93
C ALA A 17 10.04 -10.00 -22.22
N HIS A 18 10.44 -10.91 -21.32
CA HIS A 18 9.55 -11.65 -20.43
C HIS A 18 9.44 -10.89 -19.11
N VAL A 19 8.57 -9.88 -19.08
CA VAL A 19 8.27 -9.09 -17.87
C VAL A 19 7.04 -9.66 -17.20
N GLU A 20 7.12 -9.94 -15.91
CA GLU A 20 5.97 -10.32 -15.11
C GLU A 20 4.96 -9.17 -15.05
N LEU A 21 3.69 -9.47 -15.36
CA LEU A 21 2.62 -8.47 -15.38
C LEU A 21 1.78 -8.58 -14.13
N TRP A 22 1.62 -7.45 -13.44
CA TRP A 22 0.73 -7.31 -12.29
C TRP A 22 -0.42 -6.37 -12.62
N MET A 23 -1.62 -6.70 -12.15
CA MET A 23 -2.74 -5.78 -12.18
C MET A 23 -2.76 -4.96 -10.91
N LEU A 24 -2.46 -3.66 -11.01
CA LEU A 24 -2.56 -2.72 -9.89
C LEU A 24 -3.90 -1.99 -9.92
N GLY A 25 -4.57 -1.89 -8.77
CA GLY A 25 -5.81 -1.12 -8.64
C GLY A 25 -6.20 -0.83 -7.21
N SER A 26 -7.30 -0.07 -7.06
CA SER A 26 -7.96 0.22 -5.79
C SER A 26 -9.49 0.12 -5.92
N SER A 27 -9.98 -0.69 -6.86
CA SER A 27 -11.39 -0.83 -7.18
C SER A 27 -11.77 -2.27 -7.50
N LEU A 28 -13.07 -2.56 -7.51
CA LEU A 28 -13.61 -3.87 -7.89
C LEU A 28 -13.31 -4.23 -9.36
N PHE A 29 -13.26 -3.22 -10.25
CA PHE A 29 -12.97 -3.45 -11.67
C PHE A 29 -11.58 -4.07 -11.87
N GLY A 30 -10.55 -3.51 -11.20
CA GLY A 30 -9.19 -4.06 -11.28
C GLY A 30 -9.11 -5.51 -10.77
N ALA A 31 -9.83 -5.81 -9.69
CA ALA A 31 -9.92 -7.16 -9.13
C ALA A 31 -10.57 -8.16 -10.10
N GLN A 32 -11.69 -7.79 -10.71
CA GLN A 32 -12.40 -8.61 -11.70
C GLN A 32 -11.54 -8.86 -12.94
N LEU A 33 -10.84 -7.82 -13.42
CA LEU A 33 -9.99 -7.93 -14.60
C LEU A 33 -8.78 -8.83 -14.31
N ALA A 34 -8.11 -8.65 -13.17
CA ALA A 34 -7.00 -9.49 -12.74
C ALA A 34 -7.43 -10.97 -12.63
N ALA A 35 -8.57 -11.23 -12.01
CA ALA A 35 -9.14 -12.57 -11.87
C ALA A 35 -9.42 -13.23 -13.23
N LYS A 36 -10.05 -12.50 -14.15
CA LYS A 36 -10.37 -13.00 -15.50
C LYS A 36 -9.13 -13.29 -16.34
N LEU A 37 -8.08 -12.49 -16.18
CA LEU A 37 -6.83 -12.65 -16.92
C LEU A 37 -5.85 -13.63 -16.26
N GLY A 38 -6.15 -14.13 -15.06
CA GLY A 38 -5.25 -15.01 -14.30
C GLY A 38 -3.94 -14.32 -13.93
N LEU A 39 -3.97 -13.01 -13.64
CA LEU A 39 -2.78 -12.22 -13.29
C LEU A 39 -2.70 -12.00 -11.78
N PRO A 40 -1.49 -11.83 -11.22
CA PRO A 40 -1.32 -11.39 -9.84
C PRO A 40 -1.92 -9.99 -9.65
N TYR A 41 -2.52 -9.76 -8.48
CA TYR A 41 -3.28 -8.55 -8.16
C TYR A 41 -2.64 -7.76 -7.02
N ALA A 42 -2.33 -6.50 -7.27
CA ALA A 42 -1.84 -5.55 -6.29
C ALA A 42 -2.93 -4.53 -5.93
N PHE A 43 -3.25 -4.39 -4.63
CA PHE A 43 -4.24 -3.41 -4.17
C PHE A 43 -3.58 -2.25 -3.41
N ALA A 44 -3.86 -1.02 -3.86
CA ALA A 44 -3.31 0.21 -3.28
C ALA A 44 -4.08 0.68 -2.03
N ALA A 45 -4.15 -0.15 -0.97
CA ALA A 45 -4.89 0.17 0.25
C ALA A 45 -4.33 1.37 1.02
N HIS A 46 -3.02 1.61 0.93
CA HIS A 46 -2.36 2.78 1.51
C HIS A 46 -2.92 4.12 1.02
N PHE A 47 -3.61 4.13 -0.11
CA PHE A 47 -4.21 5.30 -0.74
C PHE A 47 -5.74 5.28 -0.69
N ALA A 48 -6.38 4.14 -0.92
CA ALA A 48 -7.84 4.00 -0.99
C ALA A 48 -8.30 2.64 -0.41
N PRO A 49 -8.47 2.53 0.92
CA PRO A 49 -8.82 1.26 1.58
C PRO A 49 -10.27 0.81 1.39
N ASP A 50 -11.17 1.68 0.92
CA ASP A 50 -12.64 1.49 0.94
C ASP A 50 -13.12 0.14 0.37
N HIS A 51 -12.50 -0.32 -0.70
CA HIS A 51 -12.94 -1.52 -1.42
C HIS A 51 -12.01 -2.73 -1.22
N LEU A 52 -11.04 -2.64 -0.32
CA LEU A 52 -10.00 -3.67 -0.16
C LEU A 52 -10.60 -5.06 0.02
N ASP A 53 -11.38 -5.27 1.06
CA ASP A 53 -11.87 -6.61 1.41
C ASP A 53 -12.81 -7.17 0.32
N ALA A 54 -13.67 -6.32 -0.25
CA ALA A 54 -14.55 -6.71 -1.34
C ALA A 54 -13.77 -7.04 -2.63
N ALA A 55 -12.73 -6.28 -2.96
CA ALA A 55 -11.88 -6.53 -4.12
C ALA A 55 -11.10 -7.83 -3.99
N LEU A 56 -10.51 -8.10 -2.82
CA LEU A 56 -9.82 -9.35 -2.56
C LEU A 56 -10.75 -10.56 -2.62
N ALA A 57 -11.96 -10.45 -2.08
CA ALA A 57 -12.97 -11.49 -2.15
C ALA A 57 -13.39 -11.80 -3.60
N VAL A 58 -13.64 -10.75 -4.40
CA VAL A 58 -13.97 -10.89 -5.84
C VAL A 58 -12.81 -11.51 -6.60
N TYR A 59 -11.59 -11.02 -6.42
CA TYR A 59 -10.42 -11.56 -7.10
C TYR A 59 -10.22 -13.05 -6.83
N ARG A 60 -10.27 -13.47 -5.56
CA ARG A 60 -10.08 -14.88 -5.18
C ARG A 60 -11.21 -15.80 -5.66
N ARG A 61 -12.46 -15.32 -5.58
CA ARG A 61 -13.64 -16.10 -6.00
C ARG A 61 -13.68 -16.33 -7.52
N ASP A 62 -13.36 -15.31 -8.30
CA ASP A 62 -13.56 -15.28 -9.75
C ASP A 62 -12.27 -15.59 -10.53
N PHE A 63 -11.18 -15.92 -9.83
CA PHE A 63 -9.87 -16.18 -10.43
C PHE A 63 -9.92 -17.36 -11.42
N GLN A 64 -9.35 -17.13 -12.60
CA GLN A 64 -9.18 -18.12 -13.65
C GLN A 64 -7.68 -18.39 -13.83
N PRO A 65 -7.22 -19.65 -13.66
CA PRO A 65 -5.82 -19.98 -13.90
C PRO A 65 -5.36 -19.62 -15.32
N SER A 66 -4.11 -19.21 -15.44
CA SER A 66 -3.47 -18.86 -16.71
C SER A 66 -2.08 -19.48 -16.81
N GLU A 67 -1.38 -19.24 -17.92
CA GLU A 67 0.04 -19.61 -18.05
C GLU A 67 0.93 -18.85 -17.07
N ALA A 68 0.51 -17.66 -16.61
CA ALA A 68 1.28 -16.84 -15.67
C ALA A 68 1.08 -17.29 -14.23
N LEU A 69 -0.11 -17.83 -13.87
CA LEU A 69 -0.47 -18.05 -12.48
C LEU A 69 -1.53 -19.15 -12.32
N GLU A 70 -1.24 -20.17 -11.52
CA GLU A 70 -2.16 -21.29 -11.26
C GLU A 70 -3.21 -21.00 -10.18
N ARG A 71 -2.90 -20.10 -9.25
CA ARG A 71 -3.75 -19.75 -8.10
C ARG A 71 -3.67 -18.24 -7.81
N PRO A 72 -4.68 -17.66 -7.14
CA PRO A 72 -4.63 -16.24 -6.76
C PRO A 72 -3.34 -15.89 -6.02
N HIS A 73 -2.74 -14.77 -6.39
CA HIS A 73 -1.60 -14.18 -5.72
C HIS A 73 -1.85 -12.69 -5.49
N VAL A 74 -1.79 -12.26 -4.23
CA VAL A 74 -2.22 -10.93 -3.79
C VAL A 74 -1.09 -10.18 -3.13
N MET A 75 -0.81 -8.98 -3.62
CA MET A 75 -0.02 -7.97 -2.91
C MET A 75 -0.94 -6.86 -2.40
N VAL A 76 -0.73 -6.40 -1.17
CA VAL A 76 -1.46 -5.24 -0.64
C VAL A 76 -0.49 -4.20 -0.11
N ALA A 77 -0.68 -2.94 -0.51
CA ALA A 77 0.14 -1.85 -0.01
C ALA A 77 -0.45 -1.23 1.26
N MET A 78 0.41 -0.96 2.25
CA MET A 78 0.06 -0.23 3.47
C MET A 78 1.10 0.82 3.83
N ASN A 79 0.70 1.84 4.59
CA ASN A 79 1.62 2.84 5.09
C ASN A 79 2.29 2.38 6.40
N VAL A 80 3.58 2.71 6.56
CA VAL A 80 4.30 2.45 7.81
C VAL A 80 5.07 3.69 8.25
N PHE A 81 5.03 3.94 9.56
CA PHE A 81 5.83 4.98 10.22
C PHE A 81 6.33 4.43 11.54
N ALA A 82 7.55 3.90 11.54
CA ALA A 82 8.22 3.38 12.72
C ALA A 82 9.21 4.40 13.27
N ALA A 83 9.23 4.57 14.59
CA ALA A 83 10.22 5.39 15.29
C ALA A 83 10.51 4.81 16.68
N ALA A 84 11.50 5.37 17.39
CA ALA A 84 11.85 4.93 18.74
C ALA A 84 10.70 5.10 19.74
N THR A 85 9.85 6.09 19.53
CA THR A 85 8.66 6.35 20.33
C THR A 85 7.42 6.51 19.46
N GLU A 86 6.25 6.23 20.04
CA GLU A 86 4.96 6.42 19.36
C GLU A 86 4.72 7.90 19.00
N ALA A 87 5.14 8.82 19.86
CA ALA A 87 5.00 10.26 19.62
C ALA A 87 5.81 10.70 18.38
N GLU A 88 7.03 10.21 18.22
CA GLU A 88 7.87 10.47 17.05
C GLU A 88 7.27 9.84 15.78
N ALA A 89 6.81 8.60 15.85
CA ALA A 89 6.16 7.94 14.71
C ALA A 89 4.91 8.69 14.24
N ARG A 90 4.08 9.18 15.16
CA ARG A 90 2.92 10.03 14.86
C ARG A 90 3.33 11.36 14.24
N LEU A 91 4.43 11.94 14.72
CA LEU A 91 5.00 13.16 14.11
C LEU A 91 5.40 12.90 12.66
N LEU A 92 6.13 11.83 12.37
CA LEU A 92 6.52 11.45 11.00
C LEU A 92 5.29 11.27 10.09
N ALA A 93 4.28 10.56 10.55
CA ALA A 93 3.05 10.29 9.81
C ALA A 93 2.26 11.57 9.47
N SER A 94 2.41 12.62 10.27
CA SER A 94 1.63 13.87 10.11
C SER A 94 1.89 14.57 8.77
N SER A 95 3.06 14.43 8.17
CA SER A 95 3.37 14.96 6.83
C SER A 95 2.45 14.35 5.76
N GLN A 96 2.30 13.03 5.76
CA GLN A 96 1.41 12.34 4.83
C GLN A 96 -0.06 12.64 5.14
N GLN A 97 -0.44 12.71 6.41
CA GLN A 97 -1.79 13.07 6.82
C GLN A 97 -2.21 14.45 6.30
N GLN A 98 -1.31 15.45 6.42
CA GLN A 98 -1.52 16.77 5.83
C GLN A 98 -1.71 16.71 4.32
N SER A 99 -0.91 15.90 3.62
CA SER A 99 -1.03 15.74 2.16
C SER A 99 -2.37 15.10 1.77
N PHE A 100 -2.86 14.12 2.51
CA PHE A 100 -4.19 13.53 2.28
C PHE A 100 -5.31 14.53 2.52
N VAL A 101 -5.25 15.31 3.60
CA VAL A 101 -6.25 16.36 3.87
C VAL A 101 -6.26 17.39 2.75
N ARG A 102 -5.10 17.87 2.31
CA ARG A 102 -4.97 18.82 1.19
C ARG A 102 -5.50 18.26 -0.11
N LEU A 103 -5.16 17.01 -0.43
CA LEU A 103 -5.64 16.34 -1.64
C LEU A 103 -7.17 16.25 -1.67
N ARG A 104 -7.78 15.85 -0.56
CA ARG A 104 -9.24 15.72 -0.46
C ARG A 104 -9.98 17.06 -0.41
N SER A 105 -9.32 18.14 0.01
CA SER A 105 -9.86 19.50 -0.05
C SER A 105 -9.61 20.21 -1.40
N GLY A 106 -9.06 19.51 -2.40
CA GLY A 106 -8.80 20.08 -3.72
C GLY A 106 -7.59 21.01 -3.80
N SER A 107 -6.71 20.99 -2.79
CA SER A 107 -5.52 21.85 -2.70
C SER A 107 -4.23 21.02 -2.56
N PRO A 108 -3.93 20.10 -3.51
CA PRO A 108 -2.73 19.28 -3.46
C PRO A 108 -1.46 20.16 -3.53
N GLY A 109 -0.36 19.64 -2.98
CA GLY A 109 0.89 20.37 -2.97
C GLY A 109 2.09 19.46 -2.64
N LYS A 110 3.25 20.07 -2.44
CA LYS A 110 4.43 19.36 -1.96
C LYS A 110 4.17 18.77 -0.58
N LEU A 111 4.87 17.68 -0.26
CA LEU A 111 4.84 17.08 1.07
C LEU A 111 5.26 18.12 2.11
N PRO A 112 4.41 18.44 3.09
CA PRO A 112 4.72 19.47 4.09
C PRO A 112 5.60 18.92 5.23
N PRO A 113 6.31 19.77 5.96
CA PRO A 113 6.99 19.36 7.18
C PRO A 113 6.00 18.83 8.22
N PRO A 114 6.46 17.95 9.14
CA PRO A 114 5.60 17.32 10.13
C PRO A 114 5.12 18.32 11.19
N ILE A 115 3.92 18.09 11.75
CA ILE A 115 3.30 18.90 12.80
C ILE A 115 2.87 17.98 13.95
N ALA A 116 3.37 18.25 15.16
CA ALA A 116 2.95 17.53 16.35
C ALA A 116 1.46 17.79 16.65
N GLY A 117 0.71 16.73 17.00
CA GLY A 117 -0.71 16.83 17.32
C GLY A 117 -1.59 17.28 16.15
N TYR A 118 -1.13 17.13 14.90
CA TYR A 118 -1.86 17.60 13.71
C TYR A 118 -3.31 17.13 13.68
N THR A 119 -3.56 15.87 13.93
CA THR A 119 -4.90 15.28 13.93
C THR A 119 -5.85 15.95 14.92
N ASP A 120 -5.35 16.37 16.07
CA ASP A 120 -6.17 16.98 17.12
C ASP A 120 -6.67 18.39 16.75
N THR A 121 -6.01 19.03 15.78
CA THR A 121 -6.38 20.36 15.25
C THR A 121 -7.43 20.31 14.15
N LEU A 122 -7.78 19.11 13.66
CA LEU A 122 -8.66 18.97 12.51
C LEU A 122 -10.16 18.90 12.91
N PRO A 123 -11.06 19.33 12.01
CA PRO A 123 -12.49 19.06 12.17
C PRO A 123 -12.78 17.55 12.21
N ALA A 124 -13.84 17.15 12.92
CA ALA A 124 -14.22 15.75 13.12
C ALA A 124 -14.32 14.94 11.79
N ALA A 125 -14.82 15.54 10.72
CA ALA A 125 -14.91 14.88 9.41
C ALA A 125 -13.51 14.53 8.84
N ALA A 126 -12.53 15.40 9.00
CA ALA A 126 -11.15 15.14 8.56
C ALA A 126 -10.46 14.11 9.45
N GLN A 127 -10.71 14.13 10.76
CA GLN A 127 -10.24 13.10 11.68
C GLN A 127 -10.79 11.72 11.31
N ALA A 128 -12.10 11.62 11.04
CA ALA A 128 -12.74 10.37 10.62
C ALA A 128 -12.17 9.84 9.29
N MET A 129 -11.90 10.73 8.34
CA MET A 129 -11.26 10.37 7.07
C MET A 129 -9.84 9.82 7.31
N LEU A 130 -9.03 10.46 8.14
CA LEU A 130 -7.67 9.98 8.45
C LEU A 130 -7.70 8.67 9.24
N ALA A 131 -8.64 8.48 10.16
CA ALA A 131 -8.84 7.23 10.88
C ALA A 131 -9.21 6.08 9.92
N HIS A 132 -10.03 6.36 8.91
CA HIS A 132 -10.38 5.39 7.88
C HIS A 132 -9.15 5.00 7.02
N LEU A 133 -8.37 5.98 6.55
CA LEU A 133 -7.11 5.73 5.84
C LEU A 133 -6.11 4.95 6.72
N GLY A 134 -6.12 5.19 8.02
CA GLY A 134 -5.31 4.50 9.02
C GLY A 134 -5.57 2.98 9.13
N GLN A 135 -6.68 2.47 8.58
CA GLN A 135 -6.94 1.03 8.54
C GLN A 135 -5.95 0.25 7.66
N ALA A 136 -5.25 0.95 6.77
CA ALA A 136 -4.15 0.43 5.98
C ALA A 136 -2.83 1.14 6.33
N ALA A 137 -2.59 1.34 7.63
CA ALA A 137 -1.36 1.94 8.13
C ALA A 137 -0.94 1.31 9.47
N ALA A 138 0.38 1.28 9.72
CA ALA A 138 0.96 0.96 11.02
C ALA A 138 1.87 2.12 11.45
N VAL A 139 1.58 2.71 12.61
CA VAL A 139 2.29 3.89 13.14
C VAL A 139 2.65 3.62 14.60
N GLY A 140 3.92 3.69 14.95
CA GLY A 140 4.35 3.46 16.33
C GLY A 140 5.78 2.99 16.48
N THR A 141 6.07 2.38 17.61
CA THR A 141 7.34 1.70 17.86
C THR A 141 7.48 0.46 16.94
N PRO A 142 8.69 -0.09 16.75
CA PRO A 142 8.88 -1.31 15.95
C PRO A 142 7.95 -2.45 16.35
N ALA A 143 7.69 -2.64 17.65
CA ALA A 143 6.76 -3.66 18.14
C ALA A 143 5.31 -3.40 17.69
N GLN A 144 4.83 -2.16 17.81
CA GLN A 144 3.48 -1.77 17.38
C GLN A 144 3.33 -1.88 15.84
N VAL A 145 4.36 -1.50 15.09
CA VAL A 145 4.36 -1.63 13.63
C VAL A 145 4.30 -3.09 13.21
N ARG A 146 5.09 -3.96 13.85
CA ARG A 146 5.04 -5.42 13.62
C ARG A 146 3.65 -5.99 13.87
N GLU A 147 3.02 -5.65 15.00
CA GLU A 147 1.65 -6.08 15.31
C GLU A 147 0.64 -5.57 14.27
N GLY A 148 0.78 -4.31 13.85
CA GLY A 148 -0.05 -3.71 12.82
C GLY A 148 0.07 -4.43 11.47
N ILE A 149 1.30 -4.74 11.03
CA ILE A 149 1.56 -5.50 9.81
C ILE A 149 0.98 -6.92 9.92
N ALA A 150 1.24 -7.62 11.03
CA ALA A 150 0.73 -8.97 11.25
C ALA A 150 -0.81 -9.03 11.24
N GLY A 151 -1.46 -8.09 11.91
CA GLY A 151 -2.93 -7.97 11.90
C GLY A 151 -3.48 -7.67 10.52
N PHE A 152 -2.84 -6.77 9.77
CA PHE A 152 -3.23 -6.43 8.40
C PHE A 152 -3.05 -7.62 7.45
N THR A 153 -1.93 -8.33 7.52
CA THR A 153 -1.66 -9.54 6.74
C THR A 153 -2.67 -10.64 7.06
N SER A 154 -2.95 -10.89 8.35
CA SER A 154 -3.95 -11.88 8.77
C SER A 154 -5.36 -11.56 8.25
N ARG A 155 -5.78 -10.29 8.31
CA ARG A 155 -7.08 -9.84 7.81
C ARG A 155 -7.21 -9.98 6.30
N THR A 156 -6.18 -9.59 5.57
CA THR A 156 -6.23 -9.57 4.10
C THR A 156 -5.89 -10.92 3.48
N GLY A 157 -5.15 -11.78 4.17
CA GLY A 157 -4.59 -13.01 3.63
C GLY A 157 -3.70 -12.71 2.40
N ALA A 158 -3.00 -11.58 2.40
CA ALA A 158 -2.10 -11.20 1.31
C ALA A 158 -0.85 -12.08 1.32
N ASP A 159 -0.39 -12.45 0.12
CA ASP A 159 0.85 -13.19 -0.08
C ASP A 159 2.07 -12.26 0.06
N GLU A 160 1.90 -10.98 -0.31
CA GLU A 160 2.93 -9.95 -0.21
C GLU A 160 2.37 -8.65 0.37
N ILE A 161 3.20 -7.93 1.14
CA ILE A 161 2.89 -6.58 1.65
C ILE A 161 3.91 -5.58 1.10
N LEU A 162 3.42 -4.57 0.38
CA LEU A 162 4.22 -3.43 -0.05
C LEU A 162 4.16 -2.33 1.02
N LEU A 163 5.27 -2.05 1.67
CA LEU A 163 5.37 -1.02 2.70
C LEU A 163 5.70 0.34 2.08
N CYS A 164 4.87 1.34 2.37
CA CYS A 164 5.02 2.72 1.89
C CYS A 164 5.08 3.68 3.08
N GLY A 165 5.43 4.94 2.81
CA GLY A 165 5.35 6.03 3.79
C GLY A 165 5.95 7.32 3.24
N ALA A 166 5.15 8.39 3.22
CA ALA A 166 5.63 9.69 2.80
C ALA A 166 6.08 10.49 4.03
N THR A 167 7.34 10.34 4.40
CA THR A 167 8.00 11.10 5.47
C THR A 167 8.74 12.29 4.87
N TYR A 168 8.61 13.48 5.47
CA TYR A 168 9.19 14.72 4.97
C TYR A 168 10.72 14.68 4.94
N ASP A 169 11.34 14.22 6.02
CA ASP A 169 12.78 14.05 6.12
C ASP A 169 13.23 12.72 5.51
N PRO A 170 14.16 12.72 4.54
CA PRO A 170 14.62 11.48 3.89
C PRO A 170 15.37 10.52 4.82
N GLU A 171 16.15 11.04 5.78
CA GLU A 171 16.91 10.20 6.73
C GLU A 171 15.94 9.52 7.70
N ALA A 172 14.97 10.28 8.23
CA ALA A 172 13.91 9.73 9.08
C ALA A 172 13.07 8.68 8.33
N ARG A 173 12.82 8.86 7.03
CA ARG A 173 12.14 7.86 6.20
C ARG A 173 12.95 6.57 6.09
N THR A 174 14.23 6.67 5.79
CA THR A 174 15.14 5.52 5.72
C THR A 174 15.17 4.79 7.06
N ARG A 175 15.35 5.52 8.15
CA ARG A 175 15.36 4.93 9.49
C ARG A 175 14.03 4.26 9.86
N SER A 176 12.91 4.84 9.49
CA SER A 176 11.59 4.26 9.72
C SER A 176 11.41 2.92 8.99
N LEU A 177 11.90 2.82 7.74
CA LEU A 177 11.85 1.57 6.98
C LEU A 177 12.81 0.52 7.55
N GLU A 178 14.03 0.89 7.95
CA GLU A 178 14.97 -0.01 8.63
C GLU A 178 14.36 -0.61 9.90
N LEU A 179 13.82 0.24 10.79
CA LEU A 179 13.16 -0.21 12.02
C LEU A 179 11.97 -1.14 11.73
N THR A 180 11.24 -0.90 10.65
CA THR A 180 10.15 -1.75 10.21
C THR A 180 10.65 -3.11 9.75
N MET A 181 11.71 -3.14 8.93
CA MET A 181 12.30 -4.40 8.45
C MET A 181 12.91 -5.21 9.57
N GLU A 182 13.69 -4.59 10.48
CA GLU A 182 14.23 -5.23 11.67
C GLU A 182 13.13 -5.90 12.52
N ALA A 183 11.97 -5.22 12.66
CA ALA A 183 10.82 -5.76 13.38
C ALA A 183 10.15 -6.94 12.66
N CYS A 184 10.15 -6.97 11.32
CA CYS A 184 9.55 -8.03 10.51
C CYS A 184 10.47 -9.27 10.41
N GLU A 185 11.78 -9.10 10.30
CA GLU A 185 12.75 -10.21 10.22
C GLU A 185 12.67 -11.15 11.43
N THR A 186 12.35 -10.60 12.61
CA THR A 186 12.17 -11.40 13.84
C THR A 186 10.97 -12.36 13.73
N VAL A 187 10.01 -12.11 12.83
CA VAL A 187 8.83 -12.96 12.59
C VAL A 187 9.14 -14.06 11.55
N LEU A 188 10.00 -13.76 10.57
CA LEU A 188 10.37 -14.71 9.51
C LEU A 188 11.40 -15.75 10.00
N ALA A 189 12.06 -15.49 11.12
CA ALA A 189 13.07 -16.37 11.73
C ALA A 189 12.50 -17.29 12.85
N ALA A 190 11.22 -17.17 13.19
CA ALA A 190 10.51 -17.94 14.22
C ALA A 190 9.54 -18.94 13.62
#